data_7bc08f35fc587cfe19a67eb5d0bd67dd
#
_entry.id   7bc08f35fc587cfe19a67eb5d0bd67dd
#
_cell.length_a   1.000
_cell.length_b   1.000
_cell.length_c   1.000
_cell.angle_alpha   90.00
_cell.angle_beta   90.00
_cell.angle_gamma   90.00
#
_symmetry.space_group_name_H-M   'P 1'
#
loop_
_entity.id
_entity.type
_entity.pdbx_description
1 polymer ?
#
loop_
_entity_poly.entity_id
_entity_poly.type
_entity_poly.pdbx_seq_one_letter_code
_entity_poly.pdbx_strand_id
1 'polypeptide(L)'
;MSAPEERPEPAGTVYGGRRAPHSGLLSDPLLRLAVAVGLVGVLVGVLFATGLFDGDEEPVVPATVGAPSSVPEPTTEAAEPSPTPSAEPSPTTPAGPPTGPTVLRAASGLCLGVDGDGEKAEAQLAACSGGPEQQWVVNPAAADVVTLTNAAYGQCLDVEGGSGDDGARMMQFPCHSGPNQQWRLSATGTGPVLLVAAHSGKCAQPEDDGAEAGDDVRQRTCDGRPAQQWTLG
;
A
#
# COMPACT_ATOMS: atom_id res chain seq x y z
N MET A 1 -41.03 -9.91 66.92
CA MET A 1 -39.79 -9.14 67.13
C MET A 1 -38.69 -9.84 66.33
N SER A 2 -38.48 -9.33 65.11
CA SER A 2 -37.49 -9.88 64.17
C SER A 2 -36.24 -9.03 64.28
N ALA A 3 -35.10 -9.67 64.48
CA ALA A 3 -33.81 -9.04 64.59
C ALA A 3 -33.35 -8.55 63.18
N PRO A 4 -32.60 -7.44 63.06
CA PRO A 4 -32.10 -6.97 61.81
C PRO A 4 -30.84 -7.77 61.39
N GLU A 5 -30.84 -8.19 60.14
CA GLU A 5 -29.78 -8.91 59.45
C GLU A 5 -28.60 -7.96 59.17
N GLU A 6 -27.46 -8.29 59.71
CA GLU A 6 -26.20 -7.53 59.58
C GLU A 6 -25.57 -7.83 58.22
N ARG A 7 -25.38 -6.81 57.37
CA ARG A 7 -24.78 -6.89 56.05
C ARG A 7 -23.26 -6.84 56.22
N PRO A 8 -22.48 -7.79 55.64
CA PRO A 8 -21.01 -7.71 55.76
C PRO A 8 -20.43 -6.58 54.90
N GLU A 9 -19.52 -5.82 55.48
CA GLU A 9 -18.78 -4.77 54.81
C GLU A 9 -17.76 -5.34 53.80
N PRO A 10 -17.53 -4.66 52.64
CA PRO A 10 -16.51 -5.10 51.69
C PRO A 10 -15.11 -4.83 52.20
N ALA A 11 -14.25 -5.84 52.12
CA ALA A 11 -12.84 -5.78 52.48
C ALA A 11 -12.09 -4.72 51.67
N GLY A 12 -11.38 -3.84 52.37
CA GLY A 12 -10.59 -2.77 51.78
C GLY A 12 -9.46 -3.31 50.93
N THR A 13 -9.37 -2.77 49.72
CA THR A 13 -8.28 -3.00 48.78
C THR A 13 -6.98 -2.34 49.27
N VAL A 14 -5.99 -3.15 49.60
CA VAL A 14 -4.64 -2.70 49.97
C VAL A 14 -3.94 -2.24 48.68
N TYR A 15 -3.72 -0.93 48.52
CA TYR A 15 -2.88 -0.37 47.46
C TYR A 15 -1.43 -0.78 47.73
N GLY A 16 -0.93 -1.76 46.95
CA GLY A 16 0.47 -2.11 46.89
C GLY A 16 1.27 -1.01 46.21
N GLY A 17 2.17 -0.37 46.97
CA GLY A 17 3.07 0.66 46.48
C GLY A 17 3.93 0.14 45.35
N ARG A 18 3.84 0.75 44.16
CA ARG A 18 4.74 0.50 43.02
C ARG A 18 6.13 1.05 43.40
N ARG A 19 7.11 0.16 43.53
CA ARG A 19 8.53 0.54 43.54
C ARG A 19 8.87 1.08 42.15
N ALA A 20 9.36 2.31 42.08
CA ALA A 20 9.91 2.88 40.86
C ALA A 20 11.15 2.07 40.44
N PRO A 21 11.28 1.67 39.15
CA PRO A 21 12.49 1.05 38.66
C PRO A 21 13.59 2.08 38.58
N HIS A 22 14.72 1.79 39.23
CA HIS A 22 15.96 2.54 39.02
C HIS A 22 16.49 2.19 37.64
N SER A 23 16.15 3.00 36.63
CA SER A 23 16.72 2.89 35.28
C SER A 23 18.13 3.49 35.29
N GLY A 24 19.15 2.66 35.33
CA GLY A 24 20.49 3.10 34.96
C GLY A 24 20.46 3.51 33.48
N LEU A 25 20.75 4.79 33.19
CA LEU A 25 20.74 5.37 31.84
C LEU A 25 21.56 4.55 30.80
N LEU A 26 22.52 3.73 31.25
CA LEU A 26 23.37 2.92 30.39
C LEU A 26 22.85 1.51 30.12
N SER A 27 21.69 1.13 30.66
CA SER A 27 21.11 -0.21 30.49
C SER A 27 20.01 -0.27 29.44
N ASP A 28 19.61 0.88 28.89
CA ASP A 28 18.55 0.97 27.89
C ASP A 28 19.12 0.57 26.50
N PRO A 29 18.63 -0.51 25.89
CA PRO A 29 19.10 -0.96 24.57
C PRO A 29 18.83 0.07 23.48
N LEU A 30 17.79 0.90 23.60
CA LEU A 30 17.48 1.96 22.65
C LEU A 30 18.51 3.10 22.70
N LEU A 31 18.98 3.46 23.89
CA LEU A 31 20.01 4.48 24.03
C LEU A 31 21.36 4.00 23.47
N ARG A 32 21.69 2.72 23.65
CA ARG A 32 22.90 2.12 23.05
C ARG A 32 22.84 2.11 21.53
N LEU A 33 21.66 1.79 20.96
CA LEU A 33 21.46 1.83 19.51
C LEU A 33 21.60 3.26 18.97
N ALA A 34 21.00 4.26 19.64
CA ALA A 34 21.09 5.64 19.22
C ALA A 34 22.53 6.18 19.23
N VAL A 35 23.33 5.83 20.25
CA VAL A 35 24.74 6.20 20.33
C VAL A 35 25.57 5.51 19.24
N ALA A 36 25.30 4.22 18.95
CA ALA A 36 26.01 3.49 17.90
C ALA A 36 25.73 4.08 16.50
N VAL A 37 24.47 4.42 16.20
CA VAL A 37 24.07 5.06 14.94
C VAL A 37 24.70 6.45 14.79
N GLY A 38 24.76 7.22 15.88
CA GLY A 38 25.40 8.54 15.89
C GLY A 38 26.90 8.46 15.58
N LEU A 39 27.61 7.49 16.16
CA LEU A 39 29.03 7.30 15.90
C LEU A 39 29.31 6.86 14.46
N VAL A 40 28.49 5.99 13.88
CA VAL A 40 28.59 5.59 12.47
C VAL A 40 28.36 6.79 11.55
N GLY A 41 27.37 7.64 11.84
CA GLY A 41 27.09 8.86 11.07
C GLY A 41 28.28 9.83 11.05
N VAL A 42 28.94 10.03 12.19
CA VAL A 42 30.15 10.88 12.28
C VAL A 42 31.31 10.28 11.47
N LEU A 43 31.52 8.96 11.54
CA LEU A 43 32.60 8.30 10.77
C LEU A 43 32.36 8.41 9.26
N VAL A 44 31.13 8.20 8.79
CA VAL A 44 30.77 8.36 7.37
C VAL A 44 30.94 9.80 6.93
N GLY A 45 30.52 10.79 7.75
CA GLY A 45 30.71 12.19 7.46
C GLY A 45 32.17 12.61 7.31
N VAL A 46 33.05 12.05 8.14
CA VAL A 46 34.52 12.30 8.04
C VAL A 46 35.11 11.69 6.78
N LEU A 47 34.65 10.49 6.37
CA LEU A 47 35.12 9.83 5.14
C LEU A 47 34.72 10.61 3.88
N PHE A 48 33.52 11.19 3.84
CA PHE A 48 33.11 12.08 2.76
C PHE A 48 33.89 13.40 2.73
N ALA A 49 34.21 13.95 3.90
CA ALA A 49 34.99 15.19 3.99
C ALA A 49 36.46 15.02 3.58
N THR A 50 37.00 13.80 3.61
CA THR A 50 38.38 13.47 3.21
C THR A 50 38.53 13.07 1.74
N GLY A 51 37.44 13.05 0.96
CA GLY A 51 37.47 12.82 -0.49
C GLY A 51 37.91 11.41 -0.92
N LEU A 52 37.77 10.40 -0.05
CA LEU A 52 38.19 9.01 -0.35
C LEU A 52 37.22 8.25 -1.29
N PHE A 53 36.18 8.92 -1.80
CA PHE A 53 35.19 8.36 -2.74
C PHE A 53 34.99 9.24 -3.99
N ASP A 54 36.03 9.96 -4.43
CA ASP A 54 36.00 10.55 -5.78
C ASP A 54 36.21 9.43 -6.80
N GLY A 55 35.09 8.92 -7.34
CA GLY A 55 35.11 8.04 -8.50
C GLY A 55 35.20 8.89 -9.76
N ASP A 56 36.21 8.60 -10.57
CA ASP A 56 36.51 9.20 -11.86
C ASP A 56 35.27 9.13 -12.79
N GLU A 57 34.63 10.25 -13.05
CA GLU A 57 33.69 10.42 -14.18
C GLU A 57 34.49 10.69 -15.44
N GLU A 58 34.59 9.71 -16.34
CA GLU A 58 35.13 9.90 -17.69
C GLU A 58 34.16 10.79 -18.52
N PRO A 59 34.67 11.80 -19.24
CA PRO A 59 33.82 12.67 -20.08
C PRO A 59 33.44 11.95 -21.38
N VAL A 60 32.12 11.78 -21.59
CA VAL A 60 31.56 11.29 -22.84
C VAL A 60 31.67 12.37 -23.93
N VAL A 61 32.51 12.14 -24.93
CA VAL A 61 32.60 12.96 -26.14
C VAL A 61 31.44 12.68 -27.09
N PRO A 62 30.75 13.70 -27.65
CA PRO A 62 29.67 13.49 -28.63
C PRO A 62 30.27 13.17 -30.00
N ALA A 63 29.91 12.05 -30.58
CA ALA A 63 30.24 11.71 -31.96
C ALA A 63 29.37 12.45 -32.95
N THR A 64 30.06 13.09 -33.88
CA THR A 64 29.57 13.93 -34.96
C THR A 64 28.86 13.16 -36.08
N VAL A 65 27.78 13.74 -36.54
CA VAL A 65 26.92 13.38 -37.67
C VAL A 65 27.69 13.14 -38.96
N GLY A 66 27.37 12.09 -39.65
CA GLY A 66 27.67 11.90 -41.06
C GLY A 66 26.42 11.43 -41.80
N ALA A 67 25.83 12.31 -42.61
CA ALA A 67 24.88 11.91 -43.65
C ALA A 67 25.64 11.53 -44.92
N PRO A 68 25.11 10.66 -45.77
CA PRO A 68 24.80 11.11 -47.10
C PRO A 68 23.42 10.66 -47.64
N SER A 69 22.86 11.57 -48.40
CA SER A 69 21.78 11.41 -49.34
C SER A 69 22.00 10.29 -50.36
N SER A 70 20.94 9.59 -50.69
CA SER A 70 20.69 9.11 -52.06
C SER A 70 19.20 8.83 -52.25
N VAL A 71 18.59 9.60 -53.10
CA VAL A 71 17.28 9.45 -53.71
C VAL A 71 17.42 8.45 -54.85
N PRO A 72 16.47 7.54 -55.07
CA PRO A 72 16.11 7.09 -56.41
C PRO A 72 14.65 7.48 -56.74
N GLU A 73 14.51 7.86 -57.99
CA GLU A 73 13.37 8.24 -58.79
C GLU A 73 12.28 7.19 -58.93
N PRO A 74 11.04 7.57 -59.33
CA PRO A 74 9.86 6.74 -59.24
C PRO A 74 9.68 5.82 -60.45
N THR A 75 9.40 4.55 -60.20
CA THR A 75 8.88 3.62 -61.21
C THR A 75 7.37 3.52 -61.06
N THR A 76 6.67 3.94 -62.10
CA THR A 76 5.23 3.75 -62.33
C THR A 76 4.94 2.29 -62.56
N GLU A 77 4.12 1.65 -61.76
CA GLU A 77 3.48 0.38 -62.07
C GLU A 77 2.04 0.33 -61.54
N ALA A 78 1.20 -0.05 -62.43
CA ALA A 78 -0.20 -0.38 -62.48
C ALA A 78 -1.04 -0.53 -61.22
N ALA A 79 -2.22 0.08 -61.29
CA ALA A 79 -3.35 -0.04 -60.40
C ALA A 79 -3.85 -1.47 -60.24
N GLU A 80 -3.88 -1.99 -59.00
CA GLU A 80 -4.65 -3.18 -58.60
C GLU A 80 -5.78 -2.74 -57.61
N PRO A 81 -6.97 -3.36 -57.68
CA PRO A 81 -8.16 -2.86 -56.98
C PRO A 81 -8.01 -2.93 -55.45
N SER A 82 -8.25 -1.79 -54.82
CA SER A 82 -8.33 -1.65 -53.33
C SER A 82 -9.20 -2.71 -52.67
N PRO A 83 -8.68 -3.44 -51.67
CA PRO A 83 -9.53 -4.13 -50.74
C PRO A 83 -10.29 -3.13 -49.88
N THR A 84 -11.59 -3.35 -49.76
CA THR A 84 -12.49 -2.64 -48.84
C THR A 84 -11.86 -2.57 -47.45
N PRO A 85 -11.77 -1.37 -46.80
CA PRO A 85 -11.25 -1.29 -45.45
C PRO A 85 -12.18 -2.07 -44.50
N SER A 86 -11.66 -3.20 -44.00
CA SER A 86 -12.26 -3.88 -42.85
C SER A 86 -12.19 -2.86 -41.68
N ALA A 87 -13.32 -2.54 -41.10
CA ALA A 87 -13.39 -1.66 -39.96
C ALA A 87 -12.50 -2.21 -38.82
N GLU A 88 -11.37 -1.56 -38.63
CA GLU A 88 -10.51 -1.79 -37.48
C GLU A 88 -11.32 -1.48 -36.22
N PRO A 89 -11.37 -2.41 -35.22
CA PRO A 89 -12.06 -2.10 -33.98
C PRO A 89 -11.41 -0.87 -33.35
N SER A 90 -12.21 0.18 -33.15
CA SER A 90 -11.77 1.39 -32.44
C SER A 90 -11.09 0.99 -31.14
N PRO A 91 -9.90 1.53 -30.81
CA PRO A 91 -9.28 1.26 -29.54
C PRO A 91 -10.23 1.69 -28.43
N THR A 92 -10.72 0.71 -27.65
CA THR A 92 -11.49 0.99 -26.44
C THR A 92 -10.51 1.68 -25.47
N THR A 93 -10.67 2.97 -25.26
CA THR A 93 -9.94 3.71 -24.23
C THR A 93 -10.16 2.97 -22.92
N PRO A 94 -9.10 2.58 -22.17
CA PRO A 94 -9.27 1.97 -20.87
C PRO A 94 -10.14 2.89 -20.01
N ALA A 95 -11.23 2.37 -19.48
CA ALA A 95 -12.02 3.11 -18.50
C ALA A 95 -11.10 3.46 -17.34
N GLY A 96 -11.10 4.73 -16.92
CA GLY A 96 -10.38 5.15 -15.72
C GLY A 96 -10.86 4.36 -14.49
N PRO A 97 -10.11 4.40 -13.39
CA PRO A 97 -10.52 3.72 -12.17
C PRO A 97 -11.96 4.14 -11.79
N PRO A 98 -12.78 3.21 -11.27
CA PRO A 98 -14.10 3.56 -10.81
C PRO A 98 -14.00 4.67 -9.75
N THR A 99 -14.97 5.58 -9.72
CA THR A 99 -15.04 6.63 -8.71
C THR A 99 -16.28 6.40 -7.85
N GLY A 100 -16.18 6.68 -6.54
CA GLY A 100 -17.29 6.51 -5.60
C GLY A 100 -17.19 5.24 -4.76
N PRO A 101 -18.24 4.94 -3.97
CA PRO A 101 -18.25 3.77 -3.10
C PRO A 101 -18.20 2.48 -3.92
N THR A 102 -17.31 1.59 -3.54
CA THR A 102 -17.16 0.25 -4.14
C THR A 102 -16.79 -0.76 -3.06
N VAL A 103 -17.10 -2.02 -3.29
CA VAL A 103 -16.66 -3.13 -2.45
C VAL A 103 -15.46 -3.79 -3.13
N LEU A 104 -14.41 -4.06 -2.35
CA LEU A 104 -13.28 -4.85 -2.81
C LEU A 104 -13.48 -6.31 -2.37
N ARG A 105 -13.71 -7.19 -3.33
CA ARG A 105 -13.93 -8.61 -3.08
C ARG A 105 -12.70 -9.41 -3.45
N ALA A 106 -12.20 -10.20 -2.50
CA ALA A 106 -11.11 -11.15 -2.71
C ALA A 106 -11.56 -12.34 -3.58
N ALA A 107 -10.60 -13.11 -4.10
CA ALA A 107 -10.88 -14.30 -4.90
C ALA A 107 -11.69 -15.38 -4.15
N SER A 108 -11.59 -15.42 -2.82
CA SER A 108 -12.42 -16.27 -1.94
C SER A 108 -13.90 -15.89 -1.92
N GLY A 109 -14.24 -14.69 -2.41
CA GLY A 109 -15.59 -14.13 -2.34
C GLY A 109 -15.86 -13.32 -1.07
N LEU A 110 -14.91 -13.23 -0.14
CA LEU A 110 -14.98 -12.36 1.03
C LEU A 110 -14.66 -10.91 0.64
N CYS A 111 -15.09 -9.96 1.48
CA CYS A 111 -14.95 -8.54 1.24
C CYS A 111 -13.92 -7.90 2.18
N LEU A 112 -13.18 -6.93 1.65
CA LEU A 112 -12.27 -6.10 2.44
C LEU A 112 -13.09 -5.20 3.36
N GLY A 113 -12.88 -5.33 4.65
CA GLY A 113 -13.41 -4.48 5.70
C GLY A 113 -12.30 -4.09 6.68
N VAL A 114 -12.70 -3.68 7.87
CA VAL A 114 -11.81 -3.38 9.00
C VAL A 114 -12.38 -4.02 10.27
N ASP A 115 -11.53 -4.33 11.23
CA ASP A 115 -11.89 -5.02 12.47
C ASP A 115 -12.55 -4.10 13.54
N GLY A 116 -12.77 -2.82 13.21
CA GLY A 116 -13.39 -1.85 14.12
C GLY A 116 -13.52 -0.46 13.53
N ASP A 117 -14.02 0.46 14.35
CA ASP A 117 -14.25 1.86 14.00
C ASP A 117 -13.08 2.78 14.37
N GLY A 118 -12.10 2.25 15.12
CA GLY A 118 -10.97 3.01 15.65
C GLY A 118 -9.89 3.33 14.63
N GLU A 119 -9.09 4.34 14.96
CA GLU A 119 -7.81 4.57 14.32
C GLU A 119 -6.92 3.33 14.47
N LYS A 120 -6.31 2.88 13.37
CA LYS A 120 -5.48 1.66 13.27
C LYS A 120 -6.26 0.34 13.37
N ALA A 121 -7.58 0.35 13.20
CA ALA A 121 -8.33 -0.87 12.98
C ALA A 121 -7.77 -1.61 11.76
N GLU A 122 -7.46 -2.89 11.91
CA GLU A 122 -6.79 -3.68 10.87
C GLU A 122 -7.71 -3.94 9.69
N ALA A 123 -7.15 -3.88 8.50
CA ALA A 123 -7.82 -4.31 7.30
C ALA A 123 -7.92 -5.83 7.29
N GLN A 124 -9.13 -6.37 7.19
CA GLN A 124 -9.40 -7.80 7.24
C GLN A 124 -10.48 -8.22 6.24
N LEU A 125 -10.53 -9.51 5.98
CA LEU A 125 -11.62 -10.10 5.21
C LEU A 125 -12.82 -10.40 6.09
N ALA A 126 -14.02 -10.14 5.57
CA ALA A 126 -15.27 -10.49 6.22
C ALA A 126 -16.30 -11.01 5.21
N ALA A 127 -17.33 -11.71 5.69
CA ALA A 127 -18.48 -12.02 4.85
C ALA A 127 -19.07 -10.73 4.29
N CYS A 128 -19.36 -10.69 2.99
CA CYS A 128 -19.85 -9.48 2.35
C CYS A 128 -21.25 -9.12 2.89
N SER A 129 -21.34 -8.03 3.63
CA SER A 129 -22.57 -7.46 4.16
C SER A 129 -23.19 -6.45 3.18
N GLY A 130 -22.33 -5.80 2.37
CA GLY A 130 -22.69 -4.62 1.58
C GLY A 130 -22.85 -3.36 2.44
N GLY A 131 -22.56 -3.44 3.74
CA GLY A 131 -22.59 -2.31 4.66
C GLY A 131 -21.49 -1.30 4.40
N PRO A 132 -21.63 -0.07 4.94
CA PRO A 132 -20.68 1.01 4.68
C PRO A 132 -19.28 0.72 5.23
N GLU A 133 -19.12 -0.17 6.21
CA GLU A 133 -17.83 -0.62 6.77
C GLU A 133 -17.01 -1.44 5.78
N GLN A 134 -17.63 -1.96 4.72
CA GLN A 134 -16.99 -2.70 3.63
C GLN A 134 -17.00 -1.92 2.31
N GLN A 135 -17.54 -0.70 2.31
CA GLN A 135 -17.52 0.17 1.16
C GLN A 135 -16.32 1.13 1.23
N TRP A 136 -15.61 1.22 0.12
CA TRP A 136 -14.44 2.07 -0.03
C TRP A 136 -14.70 3.10 -1.11
N VAL A 137 -14.63 4.37 -0.75
CA VAL A 137 -14.74 5.45 -1.71
C VAL A 137 -13.41 5.60 -2.43
N VAL A 138 -13.42 5.35 -3.73
CA VAL A 138 -12.25 5.51 -4.60
C VAL A 138 -12.14 6.97 -4.98
N ASN A 139 -11.10 7.65 -4.49
CA ASN A 139 -10.83 9.06 -4.77
C ASN A 139 -9.56 9.18 -5.61
N PRO A 140 -9.64 9.75 -6.83
CA PRO A 140 -8.44 10.03 -7.63
C PRO A 140 -7.46 10.96 -6.89
N ALA A 141 -6.19 10.58 -6.82
CA ALA A 141 -5.11 11.38 -6.23
C ALA A 141 -4.11 11.87 -7.28
N ALA A 142 -3.88 11.07 -8.33
CA ALA A 142 -3.06 11.40 -9.50
C ALA A 142 -3.55 10.60 -10.72
N ALA A 143 -2.82 10.65 -11.84
CA ALA A 143 -3.27 10.04 -13.11
C ALA A 143 -3.65 8.54 -13.00
N ASP A 144 -2.89 7.76 -12.23
CA ASP A 144 -3.08 6.31 -12.02
C ASP A 144 -3.11 5.93 -10.54
N VAL A 145 -3.26 6.92 -9.66
CA VAL A 145 -3.20 6.76 -8.20
C VAL A 145 -4.51 7.20 -7.58
N VAL A 146 -4.99 6.41 -6.65
CA VAL A 146 -6.21 6.67 -5.88
C VAL A 146 -5.92 6.60 -4.38
N THR A 147 -6.79 7.18 -3.57
CA THR A 147 -6.94 6.85 -2.16
C THR A 147 -8.25 6.09 -1.97
N LEU A 148 -8.28 5.22 -0.97
CA LEU A 148 -9.45 4.42 -0.60
C LEU A 148 -9.91 4.87 0.78
N THR A 149 -11.08 5.51 0.85
CA THR A 149 -11.64 5.99 2.12
C THR A 149 -12.79 5.09 2.54
N ASN A 150 -12.74 4.55 3.77
CA ASN A 150 -13.84 3.75 4.30
C ASN A 150 -15.10 4.60 4.42
N ALA A 151 -16.22 4.12 3.88
CA ALA A 151 -17.45 4.89 3.82
C ALA A 151 -18.14 5.06 5.19
N ALA A 152 -17.93 4.13 6.12
CA ALA A 152 -18.48 4.22 7.47
C ALA A 152 -17.71 5.19 8.36
N TYR A 153 -16.37 5.17 8.26
CA TYR A 153 -15.51 5.82 9.26
C TYR A 153 -14.76 7.02 8.71
N GLY A 154 -14.75 7.23 7.39
CA GLY A 154 -14.06 8.36 6.75
C GLY A 154 -12.53 8.28 6.84
N GLN A 155 -11.98 7.14 7.21
CA GLN A 155 -10.53 6.89 7.31
C GLN A 155 -10.00 6.23 6.04
N CYS A 156 -8.73 6.47 5.74
CA CYS A 156 -8.07 5.97 4.54
C CYS A 156 -7.40 4.60 4.79
N LEU A 157 -7.44 3.73 3.78
CA LEU A 157 -6.64 2.51 3.77
C LEU A 157 -5.16 2.88 3.74
N ASP A 158 -4.40 2.34 4.68
CA ASP A 158 -3.04 2.76 5.02
C ASP A 158 -2.13 1.54 5.19
N VAL A 159 -0.86 1.67 4.80
CA VAL A 159 0.17 0.72 5.21
C VAL A 159 0.90 1.30 6.41
N GLU A 160 0.85 0.60 7.55
CA GLU A 160 1.35 1.07 8.83
C GLU A 160 2.78 1.58 8.74
N GLY A 161 2.97 2.84 9.19
CA GLY A 161 4.27 3.51 9.22
C GLY A 161 4.94 3.71 7.87
N GLY A 162 4.25 3.48 6.76
CA GLY A 162 4.84 3.53 5.42
C GLY A 162 5.89 2.46 5.18
N SER A 163 5.81 1.33 5.88
CA SER A 163 6.76 0.23 5.73
C SER A 163 6.82 -0.27 4.29
N GLY A 164 8.03 -0.56 3.80
CA GLY A 164 8.27 -1.22 2.52
C GLY A 164 8.38 -2.74 2.61
N ASP A 165 8.22 -3.34 3.80
CA ASP A 165 8.47 -4.77 4.03
C ASP A 165 7.28 -5.65 3.66
N ASP A 166 7.54 -6.91 3.28
CA ASP A 166 6.51 -7.93 3.17
C ASP A 166 5.94 -8.23 4.56
N GLY A 167 4.60 -8.36 4.62
CA GLY A 167 3.89 -8.59 5.86
C GLY A 167 3.55 -7.33 6.65
N ALA A 168 3.88 -6.14 6.16
CA ALA A 168 3.46 -4.91 6.81
C ALA A 168 1.93 -4.84 6.88
N ARG A 169 1.43 -4.40 8.04
CA ARG A 169 0.01 -4.28 8.32
C ARG A 169 -0.66 -3.28 7.40
N MET A 170 -1.85 -3.63 6.96
CA MET A 170 -2.78 -2.69 6.39
C MET A 170 -3.88 -2.38 7.40
N MET A 171 -4.29 -1.14 7.46
CA MET A 171 -5.24 -0.65 8.45
C MET A 171 -6.00 0.56 7.92
N GLN A 172 -7.02 0.99 8.63
CA GLN A 172 -7.55 2.33 8.42
C GLN A 172 -6.81 3.34 9.30
N PHE A 173 -6.60 4.54 8.77
CA PHE A 173 -5.93 5.63 9.48
C PHE A 173 -6.47 6.99 9.00
N PRO A 174 -6.43 8.06 9.84
CA PRO A 174 -6.81 9.40 9.38
C PRO A 174 -6.15 9.76 8.06
N CYS A 175 -6.94 10.25 7.10
CA CYS A 175 -6.44 10.58 5.77
C CYS A 175 -5.45 11.74 5.85
N HIS A 176 -4.21 11.52 5.36
CA HIS A 176 -3.15 12.52 5.38
C HIS A 176 -2.44 12.66 4.02
N SER A 177 -2.97 11.97 2.99
CA SER A 177 -2.45 12.01 1.61
C SER A 177 -0.99 11.55 1.46
N GLY A 178 -0.42 10.89 2.46
CA GLY A 178 0.91 10.29 2.39
C GLY A 178 0.97 9.15 1.36
N PRO A 179 2.16 8.83 0.84
CA PRO A 179 2.30 7.80 -0.20
C PRO A 179 1.89 6.39 0.24
N ASN A 180 1.86 6.12 1.55
CA ASN A 180 1.38 4.86 2.14
C ASN A 180 -0.16 4.74 2.20
N GLN A 181 -0.89 5.81 1.82
CA GLN A 181 -2.35 5.80 1.60
C GLN A 181 -2.71 5.88 0.12
N GLN A 182 -1.72 5.84 -0.75
CA GLN A 182 -1.91 5.93 -2.20
C GLN A 182 -1.78 4.56 -2.84
N TRP A 183 -2.71 4.26 -3.74
CA TRP A 183 -2.87 2.95 -4.35
C TRP A 183 -2.99 3.03 -5.86
N ARG A 184 -2.46 2.05 -6.57
CA ARG A 184 -2.76 1.81 -7.98
C ARG A 184 -3.67 0.61 -8.12
N LEU A 185 -4.70 0.75 -8.91
CA LEU A 185 -5.59 -0.35 -9.31
C LEU A 185 -5.07 -0.90 -10.63
N SER A 186 -4.16 -1.89 -10.55
CA SER A 186 -3.49 -2.45 -11.72
C SER A 186 -4.31 -3.60 -12.31
N ALA A 187 -4.80 -3.42 -13.54
CA ALA A 187 -5.61 -4.43 -14.22
C ALA A 187 -4.82 -5.74 -14.46
N THR A 188 -5.46 -6.87 -14.18
CA THR A 188 -4.88 -8.21 -14.47
C THR A 188 -5.17 -8.71 -15.90
N GLY A 189 -5.99 -7.96 -16.65
CA GLY A 189 -6.46 -8.35 -17.99
C GLY A 189 -7.68 -9.26 -18.01
N THR A 190 -8.13 -9.75 -16.84
CA THR A 190 -9.28 -10.70 -16.72
C THR A 190 -10.45 -10.14 -15.91
N GLY A 191 -10.42 -8.83 -15.58
CA GLY A 191 -11.45 -8.14 -14.82
C GLY A 191 -11.02 -7.73 -13.41
N PRO A 192 -10.50 -8.61 -12.54
CA PRO A 192 -9.93 -8.23 -11.26
C PRO A 192 -8.73 -7.29 -11.40
N VAL A 193 -8.41 -6.58 -10.31
CA VAL A 193 -7.25 -5.70 -10.21
C VAL A 193 -6.31 -6.15 -9.10
N LEU A 194 -5.04 -5.77 -9.19
CA LEU A 194 -4.13 -5.76 -8.06
C LEU A 194 -4.24 -4.39 -7.37
N LEU A 195 -4.36 -4.39 -6.05
CA LEU A 195 -4.30 -3.19 -5.25
C LEU A 195 -2.84 -2.97 -4.82
N VAL A 196 -2.14 -2.08 -5.52
CA VAL A 196 -0.70 -1.88 -5.39
C VAL A 196 -0.42 -0.61 -4.59
N ALA A 197 0.28 -0.71 -3.47
CA ALA A 197 0.70 0.43 -2.67
C ALA A 197 1.72 1.29 -3.47
N ALA A 198 1.44 2.58 -3.62
CA ALA A 198 2.25 3.45 -4.47
C ALA A 198 3.68 3.65 -3.96
N HIS A 199 3.87 3.65 -2.62
CA HIS A 199 5.18 3.87 -1.99
C HIS A 199 6.12 2.68 -2.07
N SER A 200 5.58 1.45 -1.98
CA SER A 200 6.38 0.22 -1.89
C SER A 200 6.34 -0.63 -3.16
N GLY A 201 5.36 -0.39 -4.04
CA GLY A 201 5.10 -1.25 -5.20
C GLY A 201 4.58 -2.64 -4.84
N LYS A 202 4.17 -2.87 -3.59
CA LYS A 202 3.66 -4.16 -3.11
C LYS A 202 2.14 -4.24 -3.20
N CYS A 203 1.63 -5.46 -3.27
CA CYS A 203 0.22 -5.79 -3.42
C CYS A 203 -0.46 -6.07 -2.07
N ALA A 204 -1.71 -5.65 -1.94
CA ALA A 204 -2.58 -6.08 -0.86
C ALA A 204 -2.90 -7.57 -1.02
N GLN A 205 -2.67 -8.34 0.03
CA GLN A 205 -2.91 -9.77 0.07
C GLN A 205 -3.44 -10.17 1.45
N PRO A 206 -4.54 -10.92 1.53
CA PRO A 206 -4.96 -11.55 2.78
C PRO A 206 -3.92 -12.57 3.25
N GLU A 207 -3.78 -12.73 4.56
CA GLU A 207 -3.06 -13.87 5.13
C GLU A 207 -3.77 -15.18 4.77
N ASP A 208 -3.04 -16.28 4.82
CA ASP A 208 -3.54 -17.63 4.49
C ASP A 208 -4.34 -17.71 3.15
N ASP A 209 -3.91 -16.87 2.19
CA ASP A 209 -4.53 -16.71 0.87
C ASP A 209 -6.01 -16.29 0.91
N GLY A 210 -6.48 -15.75 2.04
CA GLY A 210 -7.84 -15.25 2.25
C GLY A 210 -8.90 -16.33 2.36
N ALA A 211 -8.55 -17.45 3.00
CA ALA A 211 -9.43 -18.62 3.11
C ALA A 211 -10.61 -18.36 4.06
N GLU A 212 -10.42 -17.54 5.08
CA GLU A 212 -11.39 -17.37 6.17
C GLU A 212 -11.76 -15.89 6.41
N ALA A 213 -12.95 -15.69 6.97
CA ALA A 213 -13.33 -14.38 7.49
C ALA A 213 -12.52 -14.12 8.79
N GLY A 214 -11.94 -12.92 8.88
CA GLY A 214 -11.03 -12.55 9.94
C GLY A 214 -9.55 -12.56 9.50
N ASP A 215 -9.24 -13.09 8.31
CA ASP A 215 -7.87 -13.03 7.79
C ASP A 215 -7.47 -11.57 7.58
N ASP A 216 -6.34 -11.20 8.19
CA ASP A 216 -5.78 -9.86 8.06
C ASP A 216 -5.25 -9.64 6.64
N VAL A 217 -5.35 -8.41 6.17
CA VAL A 217 -4.78 -8.01 4.88
C VAL A 217 -3.44 -7.31 5.11
N ARG A 218 -2.42 -7.81 4.44
CA ARG A 218 -1.03 -7.35 4.53
C ARG A 218 -0.52 -6.92 3.15
N GLN A 219 0.51 -6.09 3.11
CA GLN A 219 1.22 -5.94 1.84
C GLN A 219 2.22 -7.07 1.63
N ARG A 220 2.34 -7.54 0.38
CA ARG A 220 3.27 -8.59 -0.06
C ARG A 220 3.86 -8.24 -1.41
N THR A 221 5.02 -8.80 -1.74
CA THR A 221 5.56 -8.70 -3.10
C THR A 221 4.52 -9.17 -4.11
N CYS A 222 4.27 -8.37 -5.16
CA CYS A 222 3.28 -8.69 -6.18
C CYS A 222 3.78 -9.88 -7.04
N ASP A 223 2.97 -10.92 -7.11
CA ASP A 223 3.19 -12.07 -7.99
C ASP A 223 1.98 -12.40 -8.87
N GLY A 224 0.88 -11.63 -8.70
CA GLY A 224 -0.34 -11.75 -9.51
C GLY A 224 -1.22 -12.96 -9.18
N ARG A 225 -0.89 -13.74 -8.13
CA ARG A 225 -1.71 -14.88 -7.71
C ARG A 225 -3.15 -14.47 -7.36
N PRO A 226 -4.12 -15.40 -7.37
CA PRO A 226 -5.52 -15.09 -7.05
C PRO A 226 -5.72 -14.37 -5.72
N ALA A 227 -4.92 -14.70 -4.68
CA ALA A 227 -5.00 -14.05 -3.37
C ALA A 227 -4.67 -12.54 -3.40
N GLN A 228 -4.02 -12.04 -4.46
CA GLN A 228 -3.73 -10.62 -4.65
C GLN A 228 -4.74 -9.91 -5.56
N GLN A 229 -5.73 -10.65 -6.07
CA GLN A 229 -6.68 -10.14 -7.04
C GLN A 229 -7.98 -9.72 -6.35
N TRP A 230 -8.43 -8.50 -6.66
CA TRP A 230 -9.61 -7.88 -6.09
C TRP A 230 -10.61 -7.54 -7.17
N THR A 231 -11.85 -7.96 -7.01
CA THR A 231 -12.96 -7.54 -7.86
C THR A 231 -13.63 -6.32 -7.24
N LEU A 232 -13.82 -5.28 -8.04
CA LEU A 232 -14.53 -4.06 -7.66
C LEU A 232 -16.00 -4.21 -8.03
N GLY A 233 -16.94 -3.93 -7.06
CA GLY A 233 -18.37 -4.10 -7.28
C GLY A 233 -19.26 -3.26 -6.40
#